data_ae4f18ea3343699d2d991e188a6129ca
#
_entry.id   ae4f18ea3343699d2d991e188a6129ca
#
_cell.length_a   1.000
_cell.length_b   1.000
_cell.length_c   1.000
_cell.angle_alpha   90.00
_cell.angle_beta   90.00
_cell.angle_gamma   90.00
#
_symmetry.space_group_name_H-M   'P 1'
#
loop_
_entity.id
_entity.type
_entity.pdbx_description
1 polymer ?
#
loop_
_entity_poly.entity_id
_entity_poly.type
_entity_poly.pdbx_seq_one_letter_code
_entity_poly.pdbx_strand_id
1 'polypeptide(L)'
;MPANLITNSKPWDMKTIFLNKIKERGGFTCHHAHFDKAYLISNDNLVLSQRDMQDKWRLYRELKKSYTFKDLYTRISRAVEKMIEQGVTHCRSFIDADELVGSLPLQAALAVREDYYHQIHLEFAVQPLEGVLEPRAQRAFVEACKLADIIGGLPSRDRPNPRAHLDFIMELSRELDKPIDVHIDQENQPKEKETEMLAQATLDHGLQGKVRGVH
;
A
#
# COMPACT_ATOMS: atom_id res chain seq x y z
N MET A 1 -17.99 -31.05 -51.29
CA MET A 1 -18.77 -30.64 -50.09
C MET A 1 -17.79 -30.05 -49.12
N PRO A 2 -17.89 -28.78 -48.72
CA PRO A 2 -16.98 -28.24 -47.72
C PRO A 2 -17.28 -28.91 -46.39
N ALA A 3 -16.23 -29.44 -45.76
CA ALA A 3 -16.28 -30.02 -44.44
C ALA A 3 -16.85 -29.00 -43.44
N ASN A 4 -17.70 -29.46 -42.52
CA ASN A 4 -18.23 -28.70 -41.43
C ASN A 4 -17.09 -28.00 -40.64
N LEU A 5 -16.89 -26.71 -40.90
CA LEU A 5 -15.94 -25.84 -40.18
C LEU A 5 -16.46 -25.42 -38.81
N ILE A 6 -17.61 -25.92 -38.38
CA ILE A 6 -18.14 -25.68 -37.04
C ILE A 6 -17.57 -26.75 -36.11
N THR A 7 -16.39 -26.48 -35.61
CA THR A 7 -15.83 -27.26 -34.51
C THR A 7 -16.47 -26.76 -33.18
N ASN A 8 -16.79 -27.69 -32.26
CA ASN A 8 -17.19 -27.39 -30.89
C ASN A 8 -16.04 -26.76 -30.05
N SER A 9 -15.17 -25.97 -30.67
CA SER A 9 -14.11 -25.24 -30.00
C SER A 9 -14.71 -24.06 -29.22
N LYS A 10 -14.22 -23.85 -28.01
CA LYS A 10 -14.60 -22.67 -27.22
C LYS A 10 -14.37 -21.41 -28.05
N PRO A 11 -15.25 -20.40 -27.95
CA PRO A 11 -15.04 -19.10 -28.62
C PRO A 11 -13.65 -18.56 -28.34
N TRP A 12 -13.06 -17.91 -29.34
CA TRP A 12 -11.75 -17.29 -29.19
C TRP A 12 -11.78 -16.19 -28.14
N ASP A 13 -11.05 -16.37 -27.04
CA ASP A 13 -10.98 -15.46 -25.91
C ASP A 13 -9.60 -14.80 -25.84
N MET A 14 -9.49 -13.62 -26.46
CA MET A 14 -8.25 -12.84 -26.48
C MET A 14 -7.76 -12.44 -25.10
N LYS A 15 -8.68 -12.16 -24.16
CA LYS A 15 -8.30 -11.77 -22.80
C LYS A 15 -7.55 -12.91 -22.11
N THR A 16 -8.11 -14.10 -22.15
CA THR A 16 -7.48 -15.29 -21.54
C THR A 16 -6.14 -15.62 -22.20
N ILE A 17 -6.07 -15.58 -23.55
CA ILE A 17 -4.83 -15.82 -24.29
C ILE A 17 -3.75 -14.79 -23.89
N PHE A 18 -4.12 -13.50 -23.85
CA PHE A 18 -3.21 -12.43 -23.49
C PHE A 18 -2.69 -12.57 -22.05
N LEU A 19 -3.60 -12.78 -21.08
CA LEU A 19 -3.23 -12.91 -19.68
C LEU A 19 -2.35 -14.14 -19.42
N ASN A 20 -2.61 -15.26 -20.08
CA ASN A 20 -1.76 -16.44 -19.98
C ASN A 20 -0.35 -16.15 -20.50
N LYS A 21 -0.22 -15.48 -21.64
CA LYS A 21 1.10 -15.08 -22.17
C LYS A 21 1.84 -14.10 -21.27
N ILE A 22 1.13 -13.19 -20.61
CA ILE A 22 1.73 -12.28 -19.62
C ILE A 22 2.23 -13.07 -18.41
N LYS A 23 1.41 -13.97 -17.85
CA LYS A 23 1.78 -14.82 -16.72
C LYS A 23 2.99 -15.72 -17.03
N GLU A 24 3.07 -16.32 -18.21
CA GLU A 24 4.21 -17.10 -18.67
C GLU A 24 5.53 -16.28 -18.70
N ARG A 25 5.44 -14.95 -18.79
CA ARG A 25 6.58 -14.03 -18.79
C ARG A 25 6.83 -13.37 -17.42
N GLY A 26 6.23 -13.86 -16.35
CA GLY A 26 6.39 -13.34 -14.99
C GLY A 26 5.22 -12.50 -14.47
N GLY A 27 4.21 -12.21 -15.31
CA GLY A 27 3.05 -11.42 -14.89
C GLY A 27 3.28 -9.90 -14.86
N PHE A 28 2.28 -9.17 -14.36
CA PHE A 28 2.40 -7.75 -14.07
C PHE A 28 2.88 -7.53 -12.62
N THR A 29 3.61 -6.44 -12.41
CA THR A 29 3.98 -5.97 -11.08
C THR A 29 3.23 -4.69 -10.74
N CYS A 30 2.54 -4.66 -9.61
CA CYS A 30 1.92 -3.47 -9.04
C CYS A 30 2.77 -2.97 -7.87
N HIS A 31 3.46 -1.84 -8.05
CA HIS A 31 4.38 -1.31 -7.05
C HIS A 31 3.73 -0.42 -6.00
N HIS A 32 2.43 -0.12 -6.12
CA HIS A 32 1.73 0.78 -5.23
C HIS A 32 0.23 0.44 -5.14
N ALA A 33 -0.20 0.02 -3.98
CA ALA A 33 -1.61 -0.25 -3.65
C ALA A 33 -1.88 0.12 -2.19
N HIS A 34 -3.17 0.16 -1.81
CA HIS A 34 -3.65 0.38 -0.45
C HIS A 34 -4.77 -0.61 -0.15
N PHE A 35 -4.44 -1.86 0.11
CA PHE A 35 -5.43 -2.94 0.25
C PHE A 35 -6.34 -2.80 1.46
N ASP A 36 -5.84 -2.27 2.57
CA ASP A 36 -6.64 -1.99 3.77
C ASP A 36 -7.75 -0.96 3.53
N LYS A 37 -7.60 -0.12 2.50
CA LYS A 37 -8.58 0.88 2.06
C LYS A 37 -9.45 0.43 0.90
N ALA A 38 -9.21 -0.76 0.35
CA ALA A 38 -10.00 -1.30 -0.75
C ALA A 38 -11.49 -1.41 -0.35
N TYR A 39 -12.37 -0.98 -1.27
CA TYR A 39 -13.84 -1.01 -1.11
C TYR A 39 -14.42 -0.21 0.07
N LEU A 40 -13.67 0.74 0.64
CA LEU A 40 -14.18 1.63 1.69
C LEU A 40 -15.01 2.79 1.12
N ILE A 41 -14.71 3.23 -0.08
CA ILE A 41 -15.45 4.31 -0.72
C ILE A 41 -16.74 3.74 -1.33
N SER A 42 -17.84 4.33 -0.91
CA SER A 42 -19.20 4.04 -1.38
C SER A 42 -19.83 5.30 -2.00
N ASN A 43 -21.02 5.16 -2.58
CA ASN A 43 -21.75 6.33 -3.08
C ASN A 43 -22.03 7.36 -1.97
N ASP A 44 -22.22 6.92 -0.74
CA ASP A 44 -22.58 7.80 0.39
C ASP A 44 -21.41 8.68 0.84
N ASN A 45 -20.16 8.18 0.73
CA ASN A 45 -18.97 8.91 1.17
C ASN A 45 -18.08 9.41 0.00
N LEU A 46 -18.47 9.16 -1.24
CA LEU A 46 -17.70 9.52 -2.44
C LEU A 46 -17.36 11.00 -2.49
N VAL A 47 -18.33 11.87 -2.21
CA VAL A 47 -18.15 13.34 -2.25
C VAL A 47 -17.08 13.79 -1.25
N LEU A 48 -17.05 13.20 -0.05
CA LEU A 48 -16.03 13.51 0.96
C LEU A 48 -14.64 13.05 0.54
N SER A 49 -14.56 11.92 -0.15
CA SER A 49 -13.28 11.37 -0.62
C SER A 49 -12.67 12.18 -1.79
N GLN A 50 -13.48 13.00 -2.47
CA GLN A 50 -13.07 13.79 -3.64
C GLN A 50 -12.71 15.24 -3.31
N ARG A 51 -12.86 15.68 -2.06
CA ARG A 51 -12.52 17.04 -1.64
C ARG A 51 -11.01 17.27 -1.67
N ASP A 52 -10.43 17.62 -0.56
CA ASP A 52 -8.98 17.74 -0.41
C ASP A 52 -8.38 16.56 0.37
N MET A 53 -7.06 16.52 0.46
CA MET A 53 -6.36 15.43 1.15
C MET A 53 -6.65 15.41 2.65
N GLN A 54 -6.87 16.55 3.30
CA GLN A 54 -7.19 16.65 4.73
C GLN A 54 -8.57 16.04 5.03
N ASP A 55 -9.58 16.33 4.19
CA ASP A 55 -10.92 15.74 4.29
C ASP A 55 -10.88 14.24 4.06
N LYS A 56 -10.07 13.78 3.12
CA LYS A 56 -9.87 12.35 2.84
C LYS A 56 -9.23 11.62 4.02
N TRP A 57 -8.22 12.19 4.67
CA TRP A 57 -7.62 11.60 5.87
C TRP A 57 -8.59 11.55 7.04
N ARG A 58 -9.42 12.59 7.24
CA ARG A 58 -10.50 12.58 8.24
C ARG A 58 -11.53 11.49 7.99
N LEU A 59 -11.94 11.32 6.72
CA LEU A 59 -12.86 10.25 6.34
C LEU A 59 -12.27 8.88 6.67
N TYR A 60 -11.01 8.61 6.29
CA TYR A 60 -10.38 7.33 6.61
C TYR A 60 -10.26 7.09 8.11
N ARG A 61 -9.96 8.13 8.91
CA ARG A 61 -9.93 8.01 10.37
C ARG A 61 -11.29 7.57 10.94
N GLU A 62 -12.39 8.13 10.42
CA GLU A 62 -13.73 7.71 10.85
C GLU A 62 -14.06 6.27 10.42
N LEU A 63 -13.77 5.90 9.19
CA LEU A 63 -14.02 4.55 8.68
C LEU A 63 -13.21 3.49 9.44
N LYS A 64 -11.99 3.79 9.84
CA LYS A 64 -11.12 2.88 10.61
C LYS A 64 -11.69 2.50 11.98
N LYS A 65 -12.56 3.33 12.59
CA LYS A 65 -13.20 3.00 13.87
C LYS A 65 -14.07 1.74 13.82
N SER A 66 -14.53 1.36 12.65
CA SER A 66 -15.36 0.18 12.41
C SER A 66 -14.58 -1.05 11.91
N TYR A 67 -13.25 -0.96 11.79
CA TYR A 67 -12.46 -2.06 11.29
C TYR A 67 -12.54 -3.28 12.20
N THR A 68 -12.74 -4.44 11.59
CA THR A 68 -12.58 -5.74 12.23
C THR A 68 -11.65 -6.60 11.38
N PHE A 69 -11.02 -7.61 11.98
CA PHE A 69 -10.18 -8.55 11.25
C PHE A 69 -10.93 -9.18 10.07
N LYS A 70 -12.18 -9.63 10.29
CA LYS A 70 -13.01 -10.27 9.26
C LYS A 70 -13.30 -9.32 8.09
N ASP A 71 -13.65 -8.06 8.36
CA ASP A 71 -13.90 -7.07 7.33
C ASP A 71 -12.64 -6.81 6.50
N LEU A 72 -11.52 -6.51 7.17
CA LEU A 72 -10.23 -6.27 6.54
C LEU A 72 -9.80 -7.47 5.68
N TYR A 73 -9.81 -8.67 6.24
CA TYR A 73 -9.47 -9.89 5.53
C TYR A 73 -10.33 -10.07 4.26
N THR A 74 -11.65 -9.89 4.39
CA THR A 74 -12.58 -10.04 3.25
C THR A 74 -12.31 -9.03 2.14
N ARG A 75 -12.10 -7.75 2.50
CA ARG A 75 -11.84 -6.69 1.51
C ARG A 75 -10.47 -6.83 0.85
N ILE A 76 -9.44 -7.17 1.62
CA ILE A 76 -8.08 -7.40 1.12
C ILE A 76 -8.06 -8.62 0.21
N SER A 77 -8.66 -9.76 0.61
CA SER A 77 -8.77 -10.96 -0.24
C SER A 77 -9.42 -10.65 -1.58
N ARG A 78 -10.57 -9.97 -1.55
CA ARG A 78 -11.27 -9.54 -2.77
C ARG A 78 -10.40 -8.66 -3.68
N ALA A 79 -9.60 -7.75 -3.11
CA ALA A 79 -8.69 -6.90 -3.88
C ALA A 79 -7.56 -7.72 -4.50
N VAL A 80 -6.97 -8.63 -3.75
CA VAL A 80 -5.91 -9.54 -4.21
C VAL A 80 -6.42 -10.45 -5.33
N GLU A 81 -7.61 -11.03 -5.19
CA GLU A 81 -8.25 -11.83 -6.25
C GLU A 81 -8.39 -11.03 -7.56
N LYS A 82 -8.81 -9.77 -7.45
CA LYS A 82 -8.91 -8.91 -8.65
C LYS A 82 -7.56 -8.61 -9.29
N MET A 83 -6.50 -8.47 -8.51
CA MET A 83 -5.14 -8.33 -9.04
C MET A 83 -4.71 -9.62 -9.80
N ILE A 84 -4.94 -10.79 -9.20
CA ILE A 84 -4.63 -12.09 -9.81
C ILE A 84 -5.40 -12.30 -11.12
N GLU A 85 -6.71 -11.97 -11.14
CA GLU A 85 -7.56 -12.03 -12.34
C GLU A 85 -7.03 -11.15 -13.48
N GLN A 86 -6.33 -10.07 -13.16
CA GLN A 86 -5.73 -9.15 -14.12
C GLN A 86 -4.28 -9.50 -14.50
N GLY A 87 -3.77 -10.62 -14.04
CA GLY A 87 -2.42 -11.10 -14.36
C GLY A 87 -1.30 -10.50 -13.53
N VAL A 88 -1.63 -9.85 -12.40
CA VAL A 88 -0.62 -9.38 -11.45
C VAL A 88 -0.08 -10.57 -10.67
N THR A 89 1.25 -10.68 -10.59
CA THR A 89 1.98 -11.73 -9.86
C THR A 89 2.80 -11.18 -8.70
N HIS A 90 3.07 -9.87 -8.70
CA HIS A 90 3.77 -9.18 -7.63
C HIS A 90 3.04 -7.90 -7.28
N CYS A 91 2.75 -7.67 -6.00
CA CYS A 91 2.09 -6.44 -5.56
C CYS A 91 2.68 -5.96 -4.24
N ARG A 92 2.98 -4.66 -4.19
CA ARG A 92 3.33 -3.94 -2.97
C ARG A 92 2.16 -3.09 -2.54
N SER A 93 1.74 -3.22 -1.28
CA SER A 93 0.64 -2.44 -0.71
C SER A 93 1.07 -1.75 0.57
N PHE A 94 0.69 -0.49 0.70
CA PHE A 94 0.70 0.21 1.97
C PHE A 94 -0.46 -0.28 2.83
N ILE A 95 -0.21 -0.43 4.13
CA ILE A 95 -1.18 -0.84 5.14
C ILE A 95 -1.05 0.12 6.32
N ASP A 96 -2.14 0.74 6.74
CA ASP A 96 -2.13 1.67 7.86
C ASP A 96 -1.82 0.97 9.18
N ALA A 97 -0.99 1.62 10.00
CA ALA A 97 -0.84 1.30 11.41
C ALA A 97 -0.72 2.60 12.21
N ASP A 98 -1.57 2.75 13.20
CA ASP A 98 -1.64 3.93 14.09
C ASP A 98 -2.26 3.56 15.44
N GLU A 99 -2.43 4.53 16.33
CA GLU A 99 -3.00 4.29 17.66
C GLU A 99 -4.43 3.75 17.64
N LEU A 100 -5.20 4.02 16.57
CA LEU A 100 -6.62 3.66 16.48
C LEU A 100 -6.81 2.18 16.11
N VAL A 101 -6.01 1.68 15.17
CA VAL A 101 -6.15 0.33 14.61
C VAL A 101 -5.00 -0.60 15.01
N GLY A 102 -3.92 -0.06 15.58
CA GLY A 102 -2.72 -0.84 15.90
C GLY A 102 -2.17 -1.56 14.67
N SER A 103 -1.80 -2.82 14.82
CA SER A 103 -1.34 -3.69 13.74
C SER A 103 -2.47 -4.53 13.11
N LEU A 104 -3.73 -4.33 13.48
CA LEU A 104 -4.85 -5.14 13.00
C LEU A 104 -4.97 -5.22 11.47
N PRO A 105 -4.85 -4.09 10.70
CA PRO A 105 -4.89 -4.17 9.24
C PRO A 105 -3.74 -4.98 8.66
N LEU A 106 -2.54 -4.86 9.23
CA LEU A 106 -1.39 -5.63 8.79
C LEU A 106 -1.52 -7.12 9.11
N GLN A 107 -2.06 -7.49 10.27
CA GLN A 107 -2.34 -8.89 10.62
C GLN A 107 -3.31 -9.53 9.62
N ALA A 108 -4.36 -8.81 9.23
CA ALA A 108 -5.29 -9.29 8.21
C ALA A 108 -4.63 -9.43 6.83
N ALA A 109 -3.77 -8.46 6.44
CA ALA A 109 -3.02 -8.52 5.19
C ALA A 109 -2.02 -9.69 5.16
N LEU A 110 -1.34 -9.95 6.27
CA LEU A 110 -0.43 -11.09 6.40
C LEU A 110 -1.17 -12.42 6.28
N ALA A 111 -2.35 -12.56 6.89
CA ALA A 111 -3.19 -13.76 6.73
C ALA A 111 -3.61 -13.97 5.26
N VAL A 112 -4.00 -12.90 4.55
CA VAL A 112 -4.30 -12.99 3.12
C VAL A 112 -3.05 -13.38 2.33
N ARG A 113 -1.86 -12.87 2.65
CA ARG A 113 -0.61 -13.26 1.98
C ARG A 113 -0.37 -14.77 2.09
N GLU A 114 -0.60 -15.35 3.26
CA GLU A 114 -0.43 -16.80 3.47
C GLU A 114 -1.42 -17.63 2.62
N ASP A 115 -2.67 -17.17 2.45
CA ASP A 115 -3.66 -17.91 1.67
C ASP A 115 -3.43 -17.83 0.16
N TYR A 116 -2.80 -16.74 -0.31
CA TYR A 116 -2.58 -16.50 -1.74
C TYR A 116 -1.12 -16.62 -2.19
N TYR A 117 -0.18 -17.08 -1.33
CA TYR A 117 1.26 -17.09 -1.61
C TYR A 117 1.67 -17.85 -2.87
N HIS A 118 0.90 -18.87 -3.29
CA HIS A 118 1.15 -19.62 -4.53
C HIS A 118 0.72 -18.88 -5.81
N GLN A 119 -0.05 -17.80 -5.69
CA GLN A 119 -0.67 -17.12 -6.81
C GLN A 119 -0.10 -15.73 -7.04
N ILE A 120 0.33 -15.05 -5.98
CA ILE A 120 0.83 -13.68 -6.01
C ILE A 120 1.84 -13.45 -4.88
N HIS A 121 2.93 -12.77 -5.20
CA HIS A 121 3.87 -12.29 -4.18
C HIS A 121 3.40 -10.93 -3.65
N LEU A 122 3.18 -10.84 -2.33
CA LEU A 122 2.73 -9.63 -1.66
C LEU A 122 3.80 -9.09 -0.72
N GLU A 123 4.11 -7.80 -0.85
CA GLU A 123 4.95 -7.05 0.10
C GLU A 123 4.11 -5.95 0.75
N PHE A 124 4.33 -5.70 2.04
CA PHE A 124 3.59 -4.69 2.79
C PHE A 124 4.51 -3.61 3.35
N ALA A 125 4.16 -2.35 3.05
CA ALA A 125 4.75 -1.17 3.66
C ALA A 125 3.79 -0.59 4.71
N VAL A 126 4.27 -0.28 5.90
CA VAL A 126 3.43 0.33 6.94
C VAL A 126 3.24 1.82 6.68
N GLN A 127 2.00 2.30 6.62
CA GLN A 127 1.71 3.71 6.43
C GLN A 127 1.30 4.37 7.75
N PRO A 128 2.06 5.41 8.22
CA PRO A 128 1.71 6.15 9.44
C PRO A 128 0.72 7.29 9.14
N LEU A 129 -0.57 6.98 8.97
CA LEU A 129 -1.58 7.98 8.64
C LEU A 129 -1.79 9.04 9.74
N GLU A 130 -1.36 8.76 10.97
CA GLU A 130 -1.39 9.70 12.10
C GLU A 130 -0.01 10.32 12.41
N GLY A 131 0.98 10.12 11.52
CA GLY A 131 2.36 10.55 11.74
C GLY A 131 3.17 9.57 12.59
N VAL A 132 4.41 9.96 12.93
CA VAL A 132 5.34 9.15 13.75
C VAL A 132 5.95 9.93 14.92
N LEU A 133 5.68 11.23 15.05
CA LEU A 133 6.29 12.04 16.10
C LEU A 133 5.49 12.05 17.41
N GLU A 134 4.18 11.73 17.34
CA GLU A 134 3.36 11.56 18.54
C GLU A 134 3.68 10.19 19.19
N PRO A 135 3.95 10.10 20.51
CA PRO A 135 4.47 8.87 21.14
C PRO A 135 3.57 7.63 21.01
N ARG A 136 2.24 7.80 20.97
CA ARG A 136 1.33 6.66 20.81
C ARG A 136 1.29 6.16 19.37
N ALA A 137 1.19 7.09 18.41
CA ALA A 137 1.26 6.76 16.98
C ALA A 137 2.60 6.10 16.64
N GLN A 138 3.71 6.64 17.16
CA GLN A 138 5.05 6.10 17.00
C GLN A 138 5.16 4.64 17.46
N ARG A 139 4.69 4.33 18.69
CA ARG A 139 4.73 2.95 19.20
C ARG A 139 3.96 1.98 18.33
N ALA A 140 2.73 2.32 17.91
CA ALA A 140 1.92 1.48 17.04
C ALA A 140 2.59 1.25 15.68
N PHE A 141 3.19 2.30 15.11
CA PHE A 141 3.92 2.24 13.85
C PHE A 141 5.17 1.34 13.96
N VAL A 142 5.99 1.51 14.99
CA VAL A 142 7.21 0.68 15.19
C VAL A 142 6.86 -0.80 15.33
N GLU A 143 5.84 -1.14 16.14
CA GLU A 143 5.40 -2.55 16.30
C GLU A 143 4.91 -3.14 14.97
N ALA A 144 4.19 -2.37 14.15
CA ALA A 144 3.78 -2.83 12.82
C ALA A 144 4.99 -2.98 11.87
N CYS A 145 5.95 -2.05 11.91
CA CYS A 145 7.16 -2.13 11.08
C CYS A 145 8.01 -3.37 11.36
N LYS A 146 7.99 -3.91 12.57
CA LYS A 146 8.67 -5.18 12.88
C LYS A 146 8.09 -6.36 12.11
N LEU A 147 6.78 -6.35 11.83
CA LEU A 147 6.05 -7.42 11.14
C LEU A 147 6.04 -7.25 9.62
N ALA A 148 6.09 -6.00 9.12
CA ALA A 148 6.02 -5.68 7.69
C ALA A 148 7.35 -5.89 6.97
N ASP A 149 7.31 -5.86 5.64
CA ASP A 149 8.50 -5.99 4.79
C ASP A 149 9.22 -4.65 4.61
N ILE A 150 8.48 -3.54 4.66
CA ILE A 150 8.95 -2.20 4.29
C ILE A 150 8.45 -1.19 5.33
N ILE A 151 9.31 -0.24 5.67
CA ILE A 151 8.94 0.91 6.49
C ILE A 151 8.31 1.95 5.57
N GLY A 152 7.08 2.31 5.81
CA GLY A 152 6.43 3.41 5.10
C GLY A 152 6.74 4.77 5.72
N GLY A 153 6.34 5.83 5.04
CA GLY A 153 6.45 7.18 5.56
C GLY A 153 5.38 8.09 4.97
N LEU A 154 5.03 9.15 5.73
CA LEU A 154 4.09 10.19 5.31
C LEU A 154 4.44 11.50 6.04
N PRO A 155 5.54 12.18 5.69
CA PRO A 155 6.08 13.33 6.42
C PRO A 155 5.12 14.52 6.49
N SER A 156 4.20 14.66 5.54
CA SER A 156 3.15 15.67 5.56
C SER A 156 2.23 15.58 6.79
N ARG A 157 2.15 14.42 7.46
CA ARG A 157 1.36 14.22 8.67
C ARG A 157 2.02 14.78 9.92
N ASP A 158 3.32 14.99 9.89
CA ASP A 158 4.10 15.55 11.00
C ASP A 158 4.52 17.01 10.76
N ARG A 159 3.84 17.74 9.87
CA ARG A 159 4.06 19.18 9.72
C ARG A 159 3.76 19.91 11.04
N PRO A 160 4.59 20.89 11.43
CA PRO A 160 5.63 21.55 10.64
C PRO A 160 7.00 20.87 10.64
N ASN A 161 7.16 19.65 11.15
CA ASN A 161 8.44 18.96 11.31
C ASN A 161 8.61 17.73 10.38
N PRO A 162 8.38 17.83 9.05
CA PRO A 162 8.48 16.70 8.13
C PRO A 162 9.89 16.08 8.10
N ARG A 163 10.93 16.88 8.32
CA ARG A 163 12.30 16.39 8.40
C ARG A 163 12.53 15.44 9.58
N ALA A 164 11.98 15.75 10.76
CA ALA A 164 12.07 14.86 11.91
C ALA A 164 11.37 13.51 11.68
N HIS A 165 10.24 13.50 10.94
CA HIS A 165 9.60 12.27 10.48
C HIS A 165 10.56 11.42 9.63
N LEU A 166 11.22 12.05 8.65
CA LEU A 166 12.17 11.36 7.76
C LEU A 166 13.36 10.81 8.54
N ASP A 167 13.97 11.61 9.41
CA ASP A 167 15.10 11.17 10.23
C ASP A 167 14.71 9.96 11.09
N PHE A 168 13.53 9.98 11.71
CA PHE A 168 13.02 8.88 12.52
C PHE A 168 12.89 7.58 11.70
N ILE A 169 12.26 7.60 10.52
CA ILE A 169 12.09 6.39 9.72
C ILE A 169 13.43 5.89 9.13
N MET A 170 14.41 6.77 8.89
CA MET A 170 15.76 6.39 8.47
C MET A 170 16.51 5.65 9.59
N GLU A 171 16.39 6.12 10.82
CA GLU A 171 16.95 5.44 12.00
C GLU A 171 16.29 4.07 12.21
N LEU A 172 14.97 4.00 12.14
CA LEU A 172 14.23 2.76 12.24
C LEU A 172 14.59 1.74 11.12
N SER A 173 14.85 2.23 9.90
CA SER A 173 15.33 1.40 8.79
C SER A 173 16.68 0.73 9.08
N ARG A 174 17.59 1.45 9.72
CA ARG A 174 18.88 0.86 10.14
C ARG A 174 18.70 -0.16 11.25
N GLU A 175 17.83 0.15 12.24
CA GLU A 175 17.55 -0.74 13.36
C GLU A 175 16.95 -2.07 12.89
N LEU A 176 15.97 -2.01 11.97
CA LEU A 176 15.23 -3.17 11.49
C LEU A 176 15.83 -3.81 10.22
N ASP A 177 16.85 -3.19 9.61
CA ASP A 177 17.43 -3.54 8.29
C ASP A 177 16.38 -3.71 7.19
N LYS A 178 15.43 -2.76 7.09
CA LYS A 178 14.32 -2.79 6.13
C LYS A 178 14.38 -1.61 5.16
N PRO A 179 13.95 -1.77 3.90
CA PRO A 179 13.81 -0.67 2.96
C PRO A 179 12.68 0.28 3.35
N ILE A 180 12.69 1.47 2.75
CA ILE A 180 11.74 2.54 3.03
C ILE A 180 10.99 2.92 1.77
N ASP A 181 9.64 3.05 1.86
CA ASP A 181 8.78 3.67 0.86
C ASP A 181 8.02 4.85 1.49
N VAL A 182 8.17 6.07 0.96
CA VAL A 182 7.62 7.29 1.55
C VAL A 182 6.65 7.96 0.60
N HIS A 183 5.44 8.25 1.08
CA HIS A 183 4.52 9.16 0.39
C HIS A 183 4.99 10.59 0.59
N ILE A 184 5.22 11.30 -0.50
CA ILE A 184 5.78 12.66 -0.50
C ILE A 184 4.90 13.60 -1.34
N ASP A 185 4.97 14.90 -1.03
CA ASP A 185 4.28 15.99 -1.75
C ASP A 185 2.77 15.74 -1.97
N GLN A 186 2.09 15.22 -0.93
CA GLN A 186 0.74 14.67 -1.00
C GLN A 186 -0.39 15.68 -1.20
N GLU A 187 -0.15 16.98 -0.98
CA GLU A 187 -1.16 18.02 -1.14
C GLU A 187 -1.08 18.69 -2.51
N ASN A 188 -0.13 18.30 -3.37
CA ASN A 188 0.11 18.86 -4.70
C ASN A 188 0.28 20.40 -4.68
N GLN A 189 0.97 20.93 -3.67
CA GLN A 189 1.22 22.35 -3.49
C GLN A 189 2.63 22.69 -3.97
N PRO A 190 2.84 23.78 -4.75
CA PRO A 190 4.18 24.15 -5.21
C PRO A 190 5.19 24.45 -4.09
N LYS A 191 4.72 24.70 -2.87
CA LYS A 191 5.54 24.92 -1.67
C LYS A 191 6.04 23.63 -1.01
N GLU A 192 5.51 22.47 -1.38
CA GLU A 192 5.96 21.18 -0.84
C GLU A 192 7.38 20.89 -1.32
N LYS A 193 8.21 20.38 -0.42
CA LYS A 193 9.64 20.12 -0.61
C LYS A 193 10.04 18.77 -0.02
N GLU A 194 9.09 17.87 0.13
CA GLU A 194 9.32 16.58 0.78
C GLU A 194 10.19 15.67 -0.09
N THR A 195 10.12 15.79 -1.42
CA THR A 195 11.01 15.07 -2.35
C THR A 195 12.48 15.48 -2.12
N GLU A 196 12.77 16.79 -2.04
CA GLU A 196 14.12 17.30 -1.79
C GLU A 196 14.61 16.91 -0.39
N MET A 197 13.72 17.01 0.62
CA MET A 197 14.04 16.59 1.99
C MET A 197 14.33 15.10 2.09
N LEU A 198 13.57 14.26 1.39
CA LEU A 198 13.79 12.81 1.35
C LEU A 198 15.13 12.47 0.73
N ALA A 199 15.48 13.11 -0.40
CA ALA A 199 16.76 12.91 -1.05
C ALA A 199 17.92 13.29 -0.10
N GLN A 200 17.83 14.46 0.56
CA GLN A 200 18.85 14.91 1.51
C GLN A 200 18.94 13.98 2.73
N ALA A 201 17.81 13.60 3.34
CA ALA A 201 17.80 12.66 4.46
C ALA A 201 18.42 11.29 4.08
N THR A 202 18.14 10.80 2.87
CA THR A 202 18.75 9.57 2.34
C THR A 202 20.27 9.66 2.27
N LEU A 203 20.81 10.80 1.82
CA LEU A 203 22.27 11.05 1.78
C LEU A 203 22.86 11.15 3.19
N ASP A 204 22.24 11.96 4.06
CA ASP A 204 22.72 12.21 5.43
C ASP A 204 22.79 10.90 6.25
N HIS A 205 21.83 10.02 6.02
CA HIS A 205 21.74 8.72 6.70
C HIS A 205 22.47 7.57 5.98
N GLY A 206 23.03 7.78 4.78
CA GLY A 206 23.78 6.76 4.02
C GLY A 206 22.89 5.58 3.57
N LEU A 207 21.61 5.84 3.23
CA LEU A 207 20.63 4.82 2.85
C LEU A 207 20.33 4.80 1.34
N GLN A 208 21.30 5.22 0.52
CA GLN A 208 21.16 5.18 -0.94
C GLN A 208 20.86 3.78 -1.43
N GLY A 209 19.85 3.65 -2.30
CA GLY A 209 19.37 2.38 -2.82
C GLY A 209 18.36 1.64 -1.93
N LYS A 210 18.13 2.10 -0.68
CA LYS A 210 17.14 1.53 0.24
C LYS A 210 15.86 2.38 0.37
N VAL A 211 15.81 3.58 -0.19
CA VAL A 211 14.73 4.56 -0.02
C VAL A 211 14.04 4.83 -1.34
N ARG A 212 12.72 4.85 -1.33
CA ARG A 212 11.86 5.21 -2.45
C ARG A 212 10.87 6.28 -2.03
N GLY A 213 10.72 7.32 -2.86
CA GLY A 213 9.60 8.26 -2.80
C GLY A 213 8.48 7.80 -3.72
N VAL A 214 7.24 7.88 -3.25
CA VAL A 214 6.02 7.57 -4.01
C VAL A 214 5.01 8.71 -3.83
N HIS A 215 4.08 8.83 -4.79
CA HIS A 215 3.09 9.91 -4.80
C HIS A 215 1.71 9.36 -5.15
#